data_5ef6faa9a985c5039ccd4ee3f02d01f5
#
_entry.id   5ef6faa9a985c5039ccd4ee3f02d01f5
#
_cell.length_a   1.000
_cell.length_b   1.000
_cell.length_c   1.000
_cell.angle_alpha   90.00
_cell.angle_beta   90.00
_cell.angle_gamma   90.00
#
_symmetry.space_group_name_H-M   'P 1'
#
loop_
_entity.id
_entity.type
_entity.pdbx_description
1 polymer ?
#
loop_
_entity_poly.entity_id
_entity_poly.type
_entity_poly.pdbx_seq_one_letter_code
_entity_poly.pdbx_strand_id
1 'polypeptide(L)'
;DLVNETTSLGVNTIAALVHNVGEGLHHRMNGRGGFFFQSKIIDSEEKIIKLKTDKSWLVAKAKAWDSKTDHRQIDHTIGRQEKYDARLAYDGWELNHFNDSNWENATEIGVPPIDPWNKIVVINRERTFFKNITPERKWIRNGLHIYDFGKAITAYPRFVANSSESGLTFEIGTAETLGKDSIPLTTDNVNYIDFYITKKGLQSWNPITWRSFRYLAIKENKEVKIQNVSAEFRSFPVKNRGYFFCSDSLLNDIWEIGRWSMQICAQDTWMDTPWREQTQYIAGDSRYMLRYSAFSFDTNIKLLNDYSILSGAFSQRFSDKGAIRGRHPTDYHLGPKTSAYIPDYQLEWILMIKEHYMFYKDQELVRQVYPNLKLLLKYFESYESDERNLLG
;
A
#
# COMPACT_ATOMS: atom_id res chain seq x y z
N ASP A 1 -5.48 -19.82 -6.87
CA ASP A 1 -4.76 -21.13 -6.84
C ASP A 1 -3.28 -21.01 -6.46
N LEU A 2 -2.96 -20.23 -5.42
CA LEU A 2 -1.59 -20.10 -4.90
C LEU A 2 -1.01 -21.43 -4.42
N VAL A 3 -1.85 -22.32 -3.94
CA VAL A 3 -1.41 -23.56 -3.33
C VAL A 3 -0.82 -24.52 -4.37
N ASN A 4 -1.42 -24.59 -5.56
CA ASN A 4 -0.94 -25.48 -6.61
C ASN A 4 0.40 -25.06 -7.24
N GLU A 5 0.74 -23.76 -7.15
CA GLU A 5 2.02 -23.24 -7.67
C GLU A 5 3.16 -23.31 -6.66
N THR A 6 2.85 -23.49 -5.37
CA THR A 6 3.83 -23.35 -4.27
C THR A 6 3.98 -24.59 -3.40
N THR A 7 3.09 -25.59 -3.52
CA THR A 7 3.20 -26.84 -2.75
C THR A 7 4.02 -27.88 -3.49
N SER A 8 4.77 -28.68 -2.72
CA SER A 8 5.55 -29.83 -3.19
C SER A 8 5.12 -31.12 -2.51
N LEU A 9 5.53 -32.27 -3.05
CA LEU A 9 5.32 -33.56 -2.36
C LEU A 9 6.11 -33.54 -1.03
N GLY A 10 5.45 -33.98 0.04
CA GLY A 10 6.02 -34.07 1.39
C GLY A 10 5.55 -32.97 2.32
N VAL A 11 6.43 -32.53 3.22
CA VAL A 11 6.12 -31.49 4.22
C VAL A 11 6.15 -30.12 3.58
N ASN A 12 5.09 -29.35 3.82
CA ASN A 12 4.98 -27.95 3.39
C ASN A 12 4.73 -27.07 4.61
N THR A 13 5.33 -25.88 4.64
CA THR A 13 5.15 -24.88 5.69
C THR A 13 4.30 -23.73 5.20
N ILE A 14 3.34 -23.31 6.00
CA ILE A 14 2.61 -22.05 5.79
C ILE A 14 3.08 -21.10 6.87
N ALA A 15 3.72 -20.03 6.45
CA ALA A 15 4.28 -19.01 7.32
C ALA A 15 3.76 -17.62 6.95
N ALA A 16 3.52 -16.76 7.95
CA ALA A 16 3.02 -15.41 7.73
C ALA A 16 3.71 -14.39 8.63
N LEU A 17 4.28 -13.34 8.03
CA LEU A 17 4.71 -12.16 8.77
C LEU A 17 3.52 -11.20 8.89
N VAL A 18 3.05 -10.98 10.11
CA VAL A 18 1.87 -10.15 10.38
C VAL A 18 2.32 -8.80 10.93
N HIS A 19 1.97 -7.74 10.22
CA HIS A 19 2.24 -6.37 10.62
C HIS A 19 0.94 -5.66 11.01
N ASN A 20 0.86 -5.23 12.27
CA ASN A 20 -0.18 -4.32 12.75
C ASN A 20 0.47 -2.96 13.07
N VAL A 21 0.03 -1.90 12.40
CA VAL A 21 0.59 -0.55 12.60
C VAL A 21 0.31 -0.05 14.02
N GLY A 22 -0.83 -0.44 14.63
CA GLY A 22 -1.19 -0.07 16.00
C GLY A 22 -1.64 1.38 16.17
N GLU A 23 -1.66 2.15 15.11
CA GLU A 23 -2.11 3.55 15.06
C GLU A 23 -2.87 3.82 13.76
N GLY A 24 -3.71 4.85 13.75
CA GLY A 24 -4.37 5.32 12.54
C GLY A 24 -3.41 6.12 11.66
N LEU A 25 -3.38 5.79 10.37
CA LEU A 25 -2.69 6.54 9.33
C LEU A 25 -3.71 6.93 8.27
N HIS A 26 -3.35 7.82 7.33
CA HIS A 26 -4.26 8.23 6.27
C HIS A 26 -4.78 7.08 5.39
N HIS A 27 -4.05 5.99 5.32
CA HIS A 27 -4.43 4.81 4.52
C HIS A 27 -4.65 3.54 5.37
N ARG A 28 -4.63 3.64 6.71
CA ARG A 28 -4.81 2.50 7.62
C ARG A 28 -5.63 2.85 8.83
N MET A 29 -6.65 2.04 9.09
CA MET A 29 -7.46 2.18 10.30
C MET A 29 -6.67 1.72 11.52
N ASN A 30 -6.85 2.45 12.64
CA ASN A 30 -6.47 1.93 13.93
C ASN A 30 -7.44 0.82 14.35
N GLY A 31 -6.90 -0.23 14.96
CA GLY A 31 -7.72 -1.32 15.42
C GLY A 31 -6.91 -2.47 15.98
N ARG A 32 -7.62 -3.46 16.52
CA ARG A 32 -7.02 -4.69 17.01
C ARG A 32 -6.38 -5.45 15.85
N GLY A 33 -5.11 -5.86 16.00
CA GLY A 33 -4.43 -6.73 15.06
C GLY A 33 -4.95 -8.16 15.14
N GLY A 34 -4.87 -8.87 14.03
CA GLY A 34 -5.20 -10.29 13.93
C GLY A 34 -4.83 -10.84 12.57
N PHE A 35 -4.69 -12.15 12.49
CA PHE A 35 -4.42 -12.88 11.25
C PHE A 35 -5.49 -13.95 11.05
N PHE A 36 -6.06 -13.96 9.86
CA PHE A 36 -7.05 -14.95 9.45
C PHE A 36 -6.59 -15.61 8.16
N PHE A 37 -6.52 -16.94 8.19
CA PHE A 37 -6.22 -17.76 7.03
C PHE A 37 -7.21 -18.92 6.95
N GLN A 38 -7.71 -19.18 5.76
CA GLN A 38 -8.53 -20.35 5.46
C GLN A 38 -8.23 -20.82 4.04
N SER A 39 -8.00 -22.12 3.88
CA SER A 39 -7.75 -22.74 2.58
C SER A 39 -8.33 -24.14 2.51
N LYS A 40 -8.50 -24.64 1.29
CA LYS A 40 -8.80 -26.04 1.00
C LYS A 40 -7.72 -26.55 0.07
N ILE A 41 -7.11 -27.66 0.42
CA ILE A 41 -6.19 -28.40 -0.44
C ILE A 41 -6.93 -29.67 -0.86
N ILE A 42 -6.87 -29.98 -2.15
CA ILE A 42 -7.37 -31.24 -2.71
C ILE A 42 -6.12 -32.06 -3.03
N ASP A 43 -5.94 -33.19 -2.38
CA ASP A 43 -4.80 -34.08 -2.64
C ASP A 43 -5.02 -34.95 -3.89
N SER A 44 -4.04 -35.78 -4.24
CA SER A 44 -4.09 -36.65 -5.41
C SER A 44 -5.17 -37.74 -5.33
N GLU A 45 -5.74 -37.96 -4.16
CA GLU A 45 -6.83 -38.92 -3.90
C GLU A 45 -8.20 -38.22 -3.80
N GLU A 46 -8.29 -36.95 -4.25
CA GLU A 46 -9.48 -36.09 -4.18
C GLU A 46 -9.96 -35.80 -2.74
N LYS A 47 -9.15 -36.07 -1.74
CA LYS A 47 -9.46 -35.77 -0.35
C LYS A 47 -9.28 -34.29 -0.07
N ILE A 48 -10.28 -33.69 0.56
CA ILE A 48 -10.25 -32.27 0.96
C ILE A 48 -9.61 -32.11 2.32
N ILE A 49 -8.47 -31.43 2.35
CA ILE A 49 -7.81 -30.99 3.58
C ILE A 49 -8.19 -29.52 3.80
N LYS A 50 -8.86 -29.23 4.92
CA LYS A 50 -9.21 -27.86 5.32
C LYS A 50 -8.13 -27.31 6.24
N LEU A 51 -7.52 -26.22 5.85
CA LEU A 51 -6.56 -25.48 6.66
C LEU A 51 -7.20 -24.20 7.15
N LYS A 52 -6.99 -23.86 8.40
CA LYS A 52 -7.46 -22.61 9.00
C LYS A 52 -6.52 -22.17 10.12
N THR A 53 -6.53 -20.88 10.42
CA THR A 53 -5.89 -20.37 11.64
C THR A 53 -6.68 -20.82 12.86
N ASP A 54 -5.99 -21.40 13.82
CA ASP A 54 -6.49 -21.78 15.14
C ASP A 54 -5.34 -21.84 16.15
N LYS A 55 -5.61 -22.30 17.35
CA LYS A 55 -4.61 -22.42 18.43
C LYS A 55 -3.45 -23.39 18.16
N SER A 56 -3.51 -24.19 17.10
CA SER A 56 -2.40 -25.07 16.72
C SER A 56 -1.25 -24.35 16.02
N TRP A 57 -1.51 -23.14 15.54
CA TRP A 57 -0.47 -22.32 14.94
C TRP A 57 0.53 -21.85 15.99
N LEU A 58 1.81 -21.88 15.62
CA LEU A 58 2.88 -21.35 16.45
C LEU A 58 3.18 -19.89 16.07
N VAL A 59 3.41 -19.06 17.04
CA VAL A 59 3.64 -17.62 16.87
C VAL A 59 4.85 -17.14 17.68
N ALA A 60 5.59 -16.19 17.12
CA ALA A 60 6.64 -15.49 17.83
C ALA A 60 6.64 -14.01 17.48
N LYS A 61 7.09 -13.18 18.41
CA LYS A 61 7.26 -11.74 18.14
C LYS A 61 8.44 -11.53 17.20
N ALA A 62 8.24 -10.82 16.10
CA ALA A 62 9.29 -10.43 15.16
C ALA A 62 10.20 -9.36 15.78
N LYS A 63 11.12 -9.77 16.67
CA LYS A 63 11.99 -8.90 17.48
C LYS A 63 13.00 -8.08 16.65
N ALA A 64 13.23 -8.49 15.40
CA ALA A 64 14.13 -7.77 14.51
C ALA A 64 13.64 -6.36 14.15
N TRP A 65 12.32 -6.12 14.15
CA TRP A 65 11.75 -4.79 13.92
C TRP A 65 11.55 -4.03 15.23
N ASP A 66 12.16 -2.85 15.34
CA ASP A 66 11.93 -1.92 16.44
C ASP A 66 10.58 -1.21 16.24
N SER A 67 9.67 -1.38 17.19
CA SER A 67 8.34 -0.76 17.13
C SER A 67 8.29 0.67 17.70
N LYS A 68 9.42 1.22 18.13
CA LYS A 68 9.51 2.54 18.81
C LYS A 68 10.37 3.52 18.01
N THR A 69 10.19 3.55 16.70
CA THR A 69 10.88 4.48 15.81
C THR A 69 10.08 5.77 15.62
N ASP A 70 10.74 6.81 15.11
CA ASP A 70 10.10 8.09 14.83
C ASP A 70 9.15 8.01 13.63
N HIS A 71 8.13 8.87 13.62
CA HIS A 71 7.30 9.04 12.44
C HIS A 71 8.08 9.72 11.31
N ARG A 72 7.75 9.36 10.07
CA ARG A 72 8.36 9.95 8.89
C ARG A 72 7.94 11.39 8.68
N GLN A 73 6.74 11.73 9.12
CA GLN A 73 6.15 13.06 9.02
C GLN A 73 5.46 13.46 10.31
N ILE A 74 5.36 14.76 10.55
CA ILE A 74 4.75 15.33 11.74
C ILE A 74 3.25 14.99 11.83
N ASP A 75 2.56 14.93 10.68
CA ASP A 75 1.13 14.63 10.58
C ASP A 75 0.80 13.11 10.57
N HIS A 76 1.81 12.26 10.70
CA HIS A 76 1.67 10.80 10.79
C HIS A 76 0.99 10.16 9.56
N THR A 77 1.11 10.76 8.37
CA THR A 77 0.41 10.28 7.17
C THR A 77 0.87 8.91 6.68
N ILE A 78 2.17 8.64 6.69
CA ILE A 78 2.78 7.41 6.12
C ILE A 78 3.48 6.51 7.14
N GLY A 79 3.29 6.72 8.40
CA GLY A 79 3.81 5.86 9.45
C GLY A 79 5.27 6.12 9.82
N ARG A 80 5.87 5.11 10.43
CA ARG A 80 7.17 5.23 11.11
C ARG A 80 8.32 4.82 10.21
N GLN A 81 9.52 5.29 10.54
CA GLN A 81 10.76 4.74 10.04
C GLN A 81 10.86 3.27 10.42
N GLU A 82 11.50 2.46 9.58
CA GLU A 82 11.82 1.08 9.94
C GLU A 82 13.25 1.01 10.48
N LYS A 83 13.42 0.31 11.59
CA LYS A 83 14.72 -0.06 12.13
C LYS A 83 14.74 -1.56 12.34
N TYR A 84 15.62 -2.21 11.60
CA TYR A 84 15.73 -3.66 11.58
C TYR A 84 17.07 -4.12 12.13
N ASP A 85 17.04 -4.99 13.13
CA ASP A 85 18.22 -5.60 13.71
C ASP A 85 18.36 -7.06 13.26
N ALA A 86 19.25 -7.31 12.30
CA ALA A 86 19.45 -8.63 11.74
C ALA A 86 19.94 -9.67 12.74
N ARG A 87 20.49 -9.26 13.87
CA ARG A 87 20.95 -10.17 14.94
C ARG A 87 19.77 -10.83 15.67
N LEU A 88 18.57 -10.21 15.61
CA LEU A 88 17.35 -10.67 16.26
C LEU A 88 16.39 -11.38 15.29
N ALA A 89 16.79 -11.54 14.04
CA ALA A 89 16.00 -12.21 13.03
C ALA A 89 15.91 -13.72 13.25
N TYR A 90 14.78 -14.30 12.92
CA TYR A 90 14.61 -15.74 12.83
C TYR A 90 14.94 -16.19 11.40
N ASP A 91 16.20 -16.46 11.10
CA ASP A 91 16.63 -16.86 9.75
C ASP A 91 15.98 -18.19 9.34
N GLY A 92 15.36 -18.22 8.17
CA GLY A 92 14.74 -19.43 7.62
C GLY A 92 13.44 -19.87 8.32
N TRP A 93 12.79 -18.97 9.04
CA TRP A 93 11.54 -19.25 9.77
C TRP A 93 10.38 -19.71 8.85
N GLU A 94 10.48 -19.44 7.56
CA GLU A 94 9.55 -19.86 6.52
C GLU A 94 9.85 -21.27 5.97
N LEU A 95 10.96 -21.90 6.37
CA LEU A 95 11.40 -23.19 5.85
C LEU A 95 10.92 -24.35 6.73
N ASN A 96 10.62 -25.50 6.09
CA ASN A 96 10.10 -26.70 6.77
C ASN A 96 11.05 -27.36 7.78
N HIS A 97 12.31 -26.99 7.81
CA HIS A 97 13.28 -27.49 8.79
C HIS A 97 13.59 -26.48 9.92
N PHE A 98 12.87 -25.38 9.96
CA PHE A 98 13.06 -24.38 11.02
C PHE A 98 12.62 -24.96 12.38
N ASN A 99 13.42 -24.69 13.41
CA ASN A 99 13.09 -25.11 14.77
C ASN A 99 12.26 -24.04 15.48
N ASP A 100 10.96 -24.26 15.52
CA ASP A 100 9.96 -23.40 16.16
C ASP A 100 9.52 -23.90 17.55
N SER A 101 10.24 -24.87 18.16
CA SER A 101 9.90 -25.49 19.44
C SER A 101 9.78 -24.49 20.61
N ASN A 102 10.41 -23.31 20.49
CA ASN A 102 10.32 -22.23 21.49
C ASN A 102 9.23 -21.19 21.17
N TRP A 103 8.43 -21.40 20.13
CA TRP A 103 7.32 -20.50 19.78
C TRP A 103 6.09 -20.89 20.61
N GLU A 104 5.22 -19.90 20.81
CA GLU A 104 4.00 -20.07 21.59
C GLU A 104 2.83 -20.45 20.69
N ASN A 105 1.83 -21.11 21.23
CA ASN A 105 0.59 -21.34 20.50
C ASN A 105 -0.16 -20.03 20.28
N ALA A 106 -0.78 -19.88 19.11
CA ALA A 106 -1.60 -18.74 18.79
C ALA A 106 -2.81 -18.62 19.74
N THR A 107 -3.16 -17.39 20.10
CA THR A 107 -4.40 -17.12 20.83
C THR A 107 -5.54 -16.92 19.84
N GLU A 108 -6.59 -17.71 19.96
CA GLU A 108 -7.80 -17.52 19.17
C GLU A 108 -8.52 -16.23 19.62
N ILE A 109 -8.77 -15.34 18.65
CA ILE A 109 -9.54 -14.12 18.89
C ILE A 109 -11.04 -14.42 18.84
N GLY A 110 -11.44 -15.32 17.94
CA GLY A 110 -12.80 -15.75 17.72
C GLY A 110 -13.11 -16.01 16.25
N VAL A 111 -14.35 -16.32 15.97
CA VAL A 111 -14.84 -16.60 14.61
C VAL A 111 -15.63 -15.38 14.12
N PRO A 112 -15.31 -14.82 12.95
CA PRO A 112 -16.12 -13.75 12.37
C PRO A 112 -17.58 -14.16 12.12
N PRO A 113 -18.55 -13.26 12.32
CA PRO A 113 -18.41 -11.85 12.70
C PRO A 113 -18.04 -11.64 14.17
N ILE A 114 -16.98 -10.90 14.43
CA ILE A 114 -16.52 -10.53 15.78
C ILE A 114 -15.87 -9.13 15.69
N ASP A 115 -16.03 -8.30 16.71
CA ASP A 115 -15.45 -6.97 16.73
C ASP A 115 -13.91 -7.01 16.70
N PRO A 116 -13.25 -6.19 15.87
CA PRO A 116 -13.79 -5.22 14.91
C PRO A 116 -14.17 -5.81 13.52
N TRP A 117 -14.01 -7.12 13.32
CA TRP A 117 -14.24 -7.80 12.03
C TRP A 117 -15.69 -8.29 11.91
N ASN A 118 -16.62 -7.34 11.78
CA ASN A 118 -18.06 -7.66 11.74
C ASN A 118 -18.51 -8.34 10.43
N LYS A 119 -17.70 -8.23 9.37
CA LYS A 119 -17.96 -8.85 8.07
C LYS A 119 -16.65 -9.17 7.36
N ILE A 120 -16.50 -10.42 6.95
CA ILE A 120 -15.45 -10.80 5.99
C ILE A 120 -16.02 -10.60 4.60
N VAL A 121 -15.34 -9.82 3.79
CA VAL A 121 -15.67 -9.61 2.39
C VAL A 121 -14.57 -10.21 1.55
N VAL A 122 -14.94 -11.15 0.68
CA VAL A 122 -14.03 -11.63 -0.35
C VAL A 122 -13.88 -10.50 -1.37
N ILE A 123 -12.71 -9.92 -1.42
CA ILE A 123 -12.37 -8.95 -2.45
C ILE A 123 -11.91 -9.75 -3.66
N ASN A 124 -12.79 -9.86 -4.67
CA ASN A 124 -12.43 -10.50 -5.94
C ASN A 124 -11.58 -9.51 -6.77
N ARG A 125 -10.37 -9.25 -6.27
CA ARG A 125 -9.38 -8.42 -6.98
C ARG A 125 -8.28 -9.31 -7.50
N GLU A 126 -7.79 -8.99 -8.69
CA GLU A 126 -6.52 -9.51 -9.14
C GLU A 126 -5.44 -9.11 -8.14
N ARG A 127 -4.43 -9.95 -8.02
CA ARG A 127 -3.33 -9.70 -7.08
C ARG A 127 -2.53 -8.49 -7.52
N THR A 128 -1.97 -7.79 -6.54
CA THR A 128 -0.96 -6.78 -6.81
C THR A 128 0.14 -7.37 -7.68
N PHE A 129 0.48 -6.67 -8.75
CA PHE A 129 1.56 -7.07 -9.64
C PHE A 129 2.90 -6.76 -8.97
N PHE A 130 3.80 -7.75 -8.98
CA PHE A 130 5.17 -7.61 -8.48
C PHE A 130 6.17 -7.88 -9.60
N LYS A 131 7.22 -7.06 -9.68
CA LYS A 131 8.33 -7.22 -10.61
C LYS A 131 9.62 -6.79 -9.97
N ASN A 132 10.63 -7.65 -10.02
CA ASN A 132 11.97 -7.24 -9.58
C ASN A 132 12.61 -6.33 -10.63
N ILE A 133 13.14 -5.19 -10.20
CA ILE A 133 13.81 -4.18 -11.03
C ILE A 133 15.16 -3.83 -10.41
N THR A 134 16.11 -3.46 -11.26
CA THR A 134 17.45 -3.04 -10.88
C THR A 134 17.65 -1.56 -11.21
N PRO A 135 18.52 -0.85 -10.47
CA PRO A 135 18.83 0.53 -10.80
C PRO A 135 19.50 0.65 -12.17
N GLU A 136 19.19 1.71 -12.90
CA GLU A 136 19.76 2.02 -14.20
C GLU A 136 21.16 2.66 -14.06
N ARG A 137 21.36 3.39 -12.97
CA ARG A 137 22.62 4.12 -12.68
C ARG A 137 22.98 4.01 -11.20
N LYS A 138 24.28 4.09 -10.92
CA LYS A 138 24.81 4.18 -9.56
C LYS A 138 26.03 5.09 -9.51
N TRP A 139 26.18 5.80 -8.39
CA TRP A 139 27.38 6.61 -8.09
C TRP A 139 27.57 6.74 -6.60
N ILE A 140 28.73 7.26 -6.20
CA ILE A 140 29.05 7.57 -4.80
C ILE A 140 29.18 9.09 -4.67
N ARG A 141 28.54 9.67 -3.68
CA ARG A 141 28.63 11.07 -3.35
C ARG A 141 28.53 11.30 -1.85
N ASN A 142 29.50 12.02 -1.28
CA ASN A 142 29.55 12.34 0.17
C ASN A 142 29.32 11.12 1.09
N GLY A 143 29.97 9.97 0.76
CA GLY A 143 29.82 8.74 1.54
C GLY A 143 28.46 8.04 1.41
N LEU A 144 27.68 8.40 0.38
CA LEU A 144 26.43 7.71 0.03
C LEU A 144 26.60 6.92 -1.27
N HIS A 145 26.27 5.65 -1.24
CA HIS A 145 26.02 4.85 -2.44
C HIS A 145 24.63 5.16 -2.95
N ILE A 146 24.51 5.78 -4.11
CA ILE A 146 23.26 6.26 -4.68
C ILE A 146 22.90 5.40 -5.89
N TYR A 147 21.66 4.94 -5.94
CA TYR A 147 21.09 4.08 -6.97
C TYR A 147 19.86 4.76 -7.59
N ASP A 148 19.90 5.04 -8.90
CA ASP A 148 18.83 5.67 -9.65
C ASP A 148 18.07 4.62 -10.46
N PHE A 149 16.77 4.49 -10.23
CA PHE A 149 15.86 3.58 -10.95
C PHE A 149 15.26 4.20 -12.23
N GLY A 150 15.80 5.34 -12.68
CA GLY A 150 15.39 6.03 -13.91
C GLY A 150 14.12 6.87 -13.77
N LYS A 151 13.16 6.41 -13.01
CA LYS A 151 11.89 7.10 -12.74
C LYS A 151 11.34 6.75 -11.35
N ALA A 152 10.36 7.52 -10.87
CA ALA A 152 9.67 7.21 -9.62
C ALA A 152 8.92 5.87 -9.75
N ILE A 153 9.02 5.05 -8.71
CA ILE A 153 8.42 3.71 -8.60
C ILE A 153 7.77 3.53 -7.25
N THR A 154 6.80 2.66 -7.16
CA THR A 154 6.27 2.12 -5.90
C THR A 154 6.83 0.72 -5.69
N ALA A 155 7.64 0.52 -4.67
CA ALA A 155 8.40 -0.72 -4.53
C ALA A 155 8.83 -1.00 -3.07
N TYR A 156 9.24 -2.23 -2.84
CA TYR A 156 10.05 -2.61 -1.68
C TYR A 156 11.52 -2.54 -2.09
N PRO A 157 12.31 -1.59 -1.58
CA PRO A 157 13.74 -1.58 -1.84
C PRO A 157 14.40 -2.80 -1.21
N ARG A 158 15.38 -3.38 -1.91
CA ARG A 158 16.09 -4.58 -1.48
C ARG A 158 17.59 -4.38 -1.62
N PHE A 159 18.34 -4.93 -0.68
CA PHE A 159 19.77 -5.08 -0.85
C PHE A 159 20.27 -6.45 -0.36
N VAL A 160 21.44 -6.83 -0.88
CA VAL A 160 22.26 -7.91 -0.36
C VAL A 160 23.61 -7.31 0.02
N ALA A 161 24.06 -7.59 1.24
CA ALA A 161 25.31 -7.08 1.76
C ALA A 161 26.08 -8.17 2.50
N ASN A 162 27.40 -8.00 2.60
CA ASN A 162 28.27 -8.82 3.44
C ASN A 162 28.95 -7.91 4.46
N SER A 163 28.75 -8.18 5.74
CA SER A 163 29.39 -7.43 6.83
C SER A 163 30.48 -8.24 7.49
N SER A 164 31.64 -7.62 7.69
CA SER A 164 32.75 -8.24 8.45
C SER A 164 32.45 -8.28 9.94
N GLU A 165 31.57 -7.38 10.43
CA GLU A 165 31.22 -7.24 11.84
C GLU A 165 29.70 -7.27 12.07
N SER A 166 29.34 -7.55 13.31
CA SER A 166 27.96 -7.55 13.80
C SER A 166 27.68 -6.28 14.60
N GLY A 167 26.43 -5.76 14.50
CA GLY A 167 26.00 -4.60 15.28
C GLY A 167 26.29 -3.24 14.65
N LEU A 168 26.78 -3.21 13.40
CA LEU A 168 26.95 -1.96 12.67
C LEU A 168 25.59 -1.45 12.17
N THR A 169 25.32 -0.19 12.41
CA THR A 169 24.12 0.47 11.92
C THR A 169 24.43 1.28 10.66
N PHE A 170 23.67 1.11 9.61
CA PHE A 170 23.71 1.98 8.45
C PHE A 170 22.33 2.47 8.02
N GLU A 171 22.32 3.61 7.36
CA GLU A 171 21.13 4.34 6.96
C GLU A 171 20.77 3.99 5.51
N ILE A 172 19.46 3.86 5.25
CA ILE A 172 18.90 3.55 3.94
C ILE A 172 17.85 4.62 3.67
N GLY A 173 18.14 5.55 2.78
CA GLY A 173 17.24 6.65 2.42
C GLY A 173 16.58 6.43 1.07
N THR A 174 15.31 6.82 0.95
CA THR A 174 14.58 6.85 -0.33
C THR A 174 14.18 8.28 -0.68
N ALA A 175 14.22 8.64 -1.97
CA ALA A 175 13.85 9.97 -2.46
C ALA A 175 13.30 9.94 -3.89
N GLU A 176 12.41 10.87 -4.23
CA GLU A 176 11.95 11.06 -5.61
C GLU A 176 12.87 12.01 -6.40
N THR A 177 13.53 12.94 -5.71
CA THR A 177 14.32 14.00 -6.32
C THR A 177 15.73 14.10 -5.75
N LEU A 178 16.59 14.75 -6.51
CA LEU A 178 17.94 15.13 -6.10
C LEU A 178 17.99 16.60 -5.69
N GLY A 179 18.73 16.89 -4.63
CA GLY A 179 19.14 18.24 -4.28
C GLY A 179 20.24 18.80 -5.21
N LYS A 180 20.69 20.03 -4.93
CA LYS A 180 21.68 20.75 -5.75
C LYS A 180 23.01 20.00 -5.92
N ASP A 181 23.39 19.20 -4.94
CA ASP A 181 24.65 18.44 -4.96
C ASP A 181 24.52 17.03 -5.54
N SER A 182 23.42 16.74 -6.25
CA SER A 182 23.09 15.40 -6.75
C SER A 182 22.99 14.36 -5.64
N ILE A 183 22.56 14.78 -4.45
CA ILE A 183 22.26 13.93 -3.30
C ILE A 183 20.75 13.77 -3.19
N PRO A 184 20.22 12.55 -2.99
CA PRO A 184 18.78 12.34 -2.80
C PRO A 184 18.23 13.10 -1.61
N LEU A 185 17.10 13.79 -1.81
CA LEU A 185 16.40 14.54 -0.76
C LEU A 185 15.58 13.58 0.11
N THR A 186 16.26 12.93 1.05
CA THR A 186 15.63 11.95 1.96
C THR A 186 14.97 12.58 3.20
N THR A 187 15.22 13.87 3.45
CA THR A 187 14.82 14.57 4.69
C THR A 187 14.21 15.96 4.44
N ASP A 188 13.61 16.20 3.30
CA ASP A 188 12.96 17.48 3.01
C ASP A 188 11.51 17.46 3.52
N ASN A 189 11.27 18.08 4.68
CA ASN A 189 10.01 18.09 5.45
C ASN A 189 9.48 16.69 5.85
N VAL A 190 10.23 15.65 5.54
CA VAL A 190 9.92 14.24 5.81
C VAL A 190 11.21 13.53 6.13
N ASN A 191 11.15 12.40 6.80
CA ASN A 191 12.33 11.58 7.08
C ASN A 191 12.15 10.18 6.49
N TYR A 192 12.68 9.98 5.29
CA TYR A 192 12.62 8.70 4.56
C TYR A 192 13.87 7.84 4.76
N ILE A 193 14.47 7.94 5.94
CA ILE A 193 15.64 7.14 6.31
C ILE A 193 15.18 5.97 7.18
N ASP A 194 15.51 4.75 6.77
CA ASP A 194 15.39 3.53 7.54
C ASP A 194 16.76 3.11 8.07
N PHE A 195 16.79 2.25 9.09
CA PHE A 195 18.01 1.79 9.74
C PHE A 195 18.11 0.27 9.67
N TYR A 196 19.31 -0.20 9.37
CA TYR A 196 19.65 -1.61 9.38
C TYR A 196 20.84 -1.87 10.30
N ILE A 197 20.69 -2.81 11.23
CA ILE A 197 21.78 -3.25 12.11
C ILE A 197 22.24 -4.62 11.64
N THR A 198 23.55 -4.72 11.33
CA THR A 198 24.13 -5.91 10.71
C THR A 198 24.26 -7.10 11.67
N LYS A 199 24.17 -8.30 11.16
CA LYS A 199 24.85 -9.49 11.65
C LYS A 199 26.12 -9.71 10.84
N LYS A 200 27.03 -10.56 11.30
CA LYS A 200 28.24 -10.93 10.54
C LYS A 200 27.88 -11.82 9.35
N GLY A 201 28.54 -11.59 8.21
CA GLY A 201 28.41 -12.40 7.01
C GLY A 201 27.37 -11.86 6.01
N LEU A 202 26.95 -12.74 5.09
CA LEU A 202 25.99 -12.43 4.03
C LEU A 202 24.59 -12.26 4.61
N GLN A 203 23.92 -11.21 4.19
CA GLN A 203 22.59 -10.86 4.65
C GLN A 203 21.82 -10.08 3.58
N SER A 204 20.51 -10.19 3.62
CA SER A 204 19.61 -9.45 2.75
C SER A 204 18.52 -8.78 3.56
N TRP A 205 17.96 -7.72 3.03
CA TRP A 205 16.85 -7.00 3.66
C TRP A 205 15.93 -6.35 2.63
N ASN A 206 14.69 -6.30 3.00
CA ASN A 206 13.65 -5.44 2.42
C ASN A 206 12.73 -4.95 3.56
N PRO A 207 12.15 -3.75 3.44
CA PRO A 207 11.23 -3.23 4.44
C PRO A 207 9.93 -4.04 4.47
N ILE A 208 9.19 -3.93 5.58
CA ILE A 208 7.86 -4.53 5.72
C ILE A 208 6.80 -3.73 4.96
N THR A 209 7.06 -2.43 4.73
CA THR A 209 6.16 -1.54 4.00
C THR A 209 6.83 -1.02 2.72
N TRP A 210 6.05 -0.84 1.67
CA TRP A 210 6.56 -0.32 0.41
C TRP A 210 6.84 1.19 0.49
N ARG A 211 7.65 1.70 -0.46
CA ARG A 211 8.03 3.09 -0.62
C ARG A 211 7.72 3.57 -2.03
N SER A 212 7.48 4.87 -2.21
CA SER A 212 7.62 5.52 -3.51
C SER A 212 8.97 6.21 -3.57
N PHE A 213 9.76 5.99 -4.61
CA PHE A 213 11.08 6.59 -4.76
C PHE A 213 11.60 6.43 -6.20
N ARG A 214 12.51 7.29 -6.59
CA ARG A 214 13.38 7.09 -7.75
C ARG A 214 14.80 6.73 -7.31
N TYR A 215 15.25 7.33 -6.21
CA TYR A 215 16.61 7.17 -5.72
C TYR A 215 16.62 6.39 -4.39
N LEU A 216 17.53 5.44 -4.32
CA LEU A 216 17.87 4.77 -3.06
C LEU A 216 19.30 5.20 -2.69
N ALA A 217 19.49 5.67 -1.46
CA ALA A 217 20.78 6.06 -0.92
C ALA A 217 21.12 5.18 0.28
N ILE A 218 22.29 4.55 0.25
CA ILE A 218 22.81 3.76 1.37
C ILE A 218 24.08 4.42 1.86
N LYS A 219 24.13 4.76 3.15
CA LYS A 219 25.32 5.36 3.76
C LYS A 219 26.47 4.38 3.76
N GLU A 220 27.62 4.82 3.28
CA GLU A 220 28.82 3.99 3.20
C GLU A 220 29.28 3.56 4.58
N ASN A 221 29.64 2.28 4.70
CA ASN A 221 30.33 1.74 5.86
C ASN A 221 31.44 0.81 5.36
N LYS A 222 32.68 1.05 5.76
CA LYS A 222 33.86 0.30 5.28
C LYS A 222 33.81 -1.20 5.58
N GLU A 223 33.10 -1.56 6.66
CA GLU A 223 32.96 -2.93 7.12
C GLU A 223 31.78 -3.66 6.46
N VAL A 224 30.98 -2.94 5.64
CA VAL A 224 29.81 -3.47 4.96
C VAL A 224 29.96 -3.34 3.45
N LYS A 225 30.09 -4.46 2.76
CA LYS A 225 30.16 -4.49 1.30
C LYS A 225 28.77 -4.75 0.71
N ILE A 226 28.17 -3.72 0.12
CA ILE A 226 26.93 -3.88 -0.66
C ILE A 226 27.23 -4.65 -1.94
N GLN A 227 26.59 -5.79 -2.13
CA GLN A 227 26.79 -6.69 -3.27
C GLN A 227 25.74 -6.46 -4.36
N ASN A 228 24.48 -6.32 -3.97
CA ASN A 228 23.37 -6.11 -4.89
C ASN A 228 22.35 -5.15 -4.30
N VAL A 229 21.74 -4.35 -5.18
CA VAL A 229 20.59 -3.49 -4.88
C VAL A 229 19.55 -3.69 -5.97
N SER A 230 18.32 -3.89 -5.55
CA SER A 230 17.16 -4.02 -6.43
C SER A 230 15.92 -3.43 -5.75
N ALA A 231 14.80 -3.44 -6.43
CA ALA A 231 13.52 -3.10 -5.84
C ALA A 231 12.45 -4.05 -6.38
N GLU A 232 11.55 -4.49 -5.53
CA GLU A 232 10.38 -5.22 -5.95
C GLU A 232 9.25 -4.23 -6.21
N PHE A 233 9.12 -3.84 -7.48
CA PHE A 233 8.06 -2.94 -7.95
C PHE A 233 6.69 -3.56 -7.70
N ARG A 234 5.76 -2.75 -7.21
CA ARG A 234 4.36 -3.14 -7.03
C ARG A 234 3.41 -2.12 -7.64
N SER A 235 2.32 -2.59 -8.19
CA SER A 235 1.16 -1.77 -8.60
C SER A 235 -0.09 -2.64 -8.71
N PHE A 236 -1.25 -2.02 -8.91
CA PHE A 236 -2.43 -2.75 -9.34
C PHE A 236 -2.17 -3.39 -10.72
N PRO A 237 -2.63 -4.65 -10.97
CA PRO A 237 -2.31 -5.38 -12.19
C PRO A 237 -3.13 -4.87 -13.38
N VAL A 238 -2.56 -3.95 -14.11
CA VAL A 238 -3.13 -3.36 -15.33
C VAL A 238 -2.21 -3.56 -16.52
N LYS A 239 -2.81 -3.63 -17.70
CA LYS A 239 -2.10 -3.64 -18.99
C LYS A 239 -2.35 -2.31 -19.70
N ASN A 240 -1.31 -1.76 -20.30
CA ASN A 240 -1.43 -0.57 -21.15
C ASN A 240 -2.29 -0.93 -22.38
N ARG A 241 -3.36 -0.18 -22.62
CA ARG A 241 -4.26 -0.34 -23.77
C ARG A 241 -4.41 0.93 -24.58
N GLY A 242 -4.44 2.08 -23.88
CA GLY A 242 -4.43 3.37 -24.55
C GLY A 242 -3.01 3.82 -24.83
N TYR A 243 -2.84 4.51 -25.96
CA TYR A 243 -1.61 5.20 -26.30
C TYR A 243 -1.94 6.44 -27.11
N PHE A 244 -1.04 7.38 -27.04
CA PHE A 244 -1.12 8.64 -27.76
C PHE A 244 0.22 8.89 -28.46
N PHE A 245 0.16 9.34 -29.70
CA PHE A 245 1.33 9.73 -30.46
C PHE A 245 1.00 10.86 -31.42
N CYS A 246 1.83 11.89 -31.44
CA CYS A 246 1.76 12.99 -32.38
C CYS A 246 3.16 13.49 -32.76
N SER A 247 3.25 14.47 -33.64
CA SER A 247 4.52 15.07 -34.08
C SER A 247 5.24 15.89 -33.00
N ASP A 248 4.54 16.29 -31.95
CA ASP A 248 5.12 17.00 -30.81
C ASP A 248 5.59 16.01 -29.74
N SER A 249 6.92 15.92 -29.56
CA SER A 249 7.51 15.00 -28.59
C SER A 249 7.14 15.32 -27.15
N LEU A 250 6.96 16.60 -26.81
CA LEU A 250 6.57 17.01 -25.46
C LEU A 250 5.19 16.47 -25.09
N LEU A 251 4.23 16.50 -26.00
CA LEU A 251 2.91 15.91 -25.76
C LEU A 251 2.95 14.39 -25.61
N ASN A 252 3.84 13.72 -26.35
CA ASN A 252 4.06 12.29 -26.19
C ASN A 252 4.66 11.99 -24.82
N ASP A 253 5.64 12.76 -24.36
CA ASP A 253 6.24 12.60 -23.03
C ASP A 253 5.22 12.87 -21.91
N ILE A 254 4.38 13.88 -22.04
CA ILE A 254 3.29 14.17 -21.07
C ILE A 254 2.34 12.98 -20.96
N TRP A 255 1.96 12.35 -22.08
CA TRP A 255 1.13 11.16 -22.06
C TRP A 255 1.80 10.01 -21.30
N GLU A 256 3.06 9.71 -21.61
CA GLU A 256 3.79 8.61 -20.98
C GLU A 256 4.00 8.84 -19.47
N ILE A 257 4.37 10.07 -19.07
CA ILE A 257 4.51 10.44 -17.66
C ILE A 257 3.16 10.30 -16.93
N GLY A 258 2.08 10.81 -17.53
CA GLY A 258 0.74 10.73 -16.97
C GLY A 258 0.28 9.27 -16.77
N ARG A 259 0.46 8.43 -17.78
CA ARG A 259 0.13 7.00 -17.72
C ARG A 259 0.95 6.29 -16.63
N TRP A 260 2.25 6.56 -16.55
CA TRP A 260 3.11 6.00 -15.53
C TRP A 260 2.71 6.45 -14.12
N SER A 261 2.40 7.74 -13.95
CA SER A 261 1.89 8.27 -12.68
C SER A 261 0.62 7.57 -12.24
N MET A 262 -0.33 7.34 -13.16
CA MET A 262 -1.53 6.55 -12.85
C MET A 262 -1.18 5.13 -12.42
N GLN A 263 -0.20 4.50 -13.03
CA GLN A 263 0.20 3.12 -12.65
C GLN A 263 0.78 3.05 -11.25
N ILE A 264 1.65 3.98 -10.86
CA ILE A 264 2.23 3.99 -9.50
C ILE A 264 1.23 4.45 -8.44
N CYS A 265 0.23 5.24 -8.79
CA CYS A 265 -0.87 5.61 -7.90
C CYS A 265 -1.93 4.49 -7.75
N ALA A 266 -1.98 3.55 -8.69
CA ALA A 266 -2.88 2.39 -8.63
C ALA A 266 -2.29 1.31 -7.72
N GLN A 267 -2.74 1.27 -6.47
CA GLN A 267 -2.30 0.32 -5.45
C GLN A 267 -3.49 -0.54 -4.98
N ASP A 268 -3.60 -0.87 -3.70
CA ASP A 268 -4.79 -1.50 -3.12
C ASP A 268 -6.03 -0.59 -3.24
N THR A 269 -5.77 0.70 -3.30
CA THR A 269 -6.69 1.80 -3.57
C THR A 269 -6.00 2.79 -4.50
N TRP A 270 -6.74 3.76 -5.04
CA TRP A 270 -6.11 4.93 -5.64
C TRP A 270 -5.36 5.73 -4.57
N MET A 271 -4.08 6.01 -4.82
CA MET A 271 -3.24 6.85 -3.96
C MET A 271 -3.04 8.20 -4.64
N ASP A 272 -3.29 9.28 -3.92
CA ASP A 272 -3.03 10.63 -4.44
C ASP A 272 -1.52 10.88 -4.60
N THR A 273 -0.77 10.64 -3.53
CA THR A 273 0.67 10.92 -3.45
C THR A 273 1.40 9.73 -2.83
N PRO A 274 1.85 8.73 -3.61
CA PRO A 274 2.52 7.53 -3.08
C PRO A 274 3.78 7.84 -2.24
N TRP A 275 4.45 8.96 -2.52
CA TRP A 275 5.61 9.43 -1.78
C TRP A 275 5.25 9.97 -0.40
N ARG A 276 4.33 10.95 -0.35
CA ARG A 276 4.12 11.78 0.84
C ARG A 276 3.00 11.28 1.76
N GLU A 277 1.83 10.95 1.20
CA GLU A 277 0.64 10.70 2.01
C GLU A 277 0.14 9.26 1.94
N GLN A 278 0.22 8.63 0.79
CA GLN A 278 -0.39 7.34 0.53
C GLN A 278 -1.90 7.32 0.86
N THR A 279 -2.54 8.48 0.72
CA THR A 279 -3.94 8.68 1.07
C THR A 279 -4.82 8.34 -0.12
N GLN A 280 -5.94 7.68 0.15
CA GLN A 280 -7.02 7.56 -0.79
C GLN A 280 -8.05 8.67 -0.54
N TYR A 281 -8.19 9.57 -1.46
CA TYR A 281 -9.37 10.42 -1.52
C TYR A 281 -10.50 9.66 -2.22
N ILE A 282 -11.70 9.67 -1.61
CA ILE A 282 -12.85 8.90 -2.10
C ILE A 282 -13.37 9.44 -3.43
N ALA A 283 -13.26 10.76 -3.60
CA ALA A 283 -13.62 11.48 -4.81
C ALA A 283 -12.59 12.60 -5.05
N GLY A 284 -12.91 13.64 -5.77
CA GLY A 284 -11.91 14.63 -6.16
C GLY A 284 -10.80 13.98 -6.97
N ASP A 285 -9.62 13.78 -6.37
CA ASP A 285 -8.48 13.15 -7.04
C ASP A 285 -8.83 11.82 -7.71
N SER A 286 -9.55 10.94 -7.00
CA SER A 286 -9.94 9.63 -7.54
C SER A 286 -10.84 9.71 -8.76
N ARG A 287 -11.64 10.77 -8.93
CA ARG A 287 -12.43 10.99 -10.14
C ARG A 287 -11.52 11.22 -11.35
N TYR A 288 -10.51 12.08 -11.21
CA TYR A 288 -9.55 12.33 -12.30
C TYR A 288 -8.74 11.07 -12.62
N MET A 289 -8.33 10.30 -11.60
CA MET A 289 -7.66 9.02 -11.78
C MET A 289 -8.53 8.03 -12.54
N LEU A 290 -9.83 7.95 -12.24
CA LEU A 290 -10.79 7.13 -13.00
C LEU A 290 -10.80 7.52 -14.48
N ARG A 291 -10.94 8.82 -14.79
CA ARG A 291 -10.97 9.30 -16.17
C ARG A 291 -9.71 8.93 -16.95
N TYR A 292 -8.54 9.27 -16.38
CA TYR A 292 -7.27 9.04 -17.07
C TYR A 292 -6.93 7.56 -17.20
N SER A 293 -7.24 6.78 -16.18
CA SER A 293 -7.00 5.35 -16.19
C SER A 293 -7.90 4.60 -17.19
N ALA A 294 -9.14 5.04 -17.37
CA ALA A 294 -10.06 4.47 -18.36
C ALA A 294 -9.56 4.62 -19.81
N PHE A 295 -8.78 5.68 -20.09
CA PHE A 295 -8.13 5.86 -21.40
C PHE A 295 -6.81 5.10 -21.51
N SER A 296 -6.14 4.81 -20.41
CA SER A 296 -4.76 4.33 -20.40
C SER A 296 -4.66 2.81 -20.29
N PHE A 297 -5.55 2.18 -19.52
CA PHE A 297 -5.41 0.78 -19.11
C PHE A 297 -6.53 -0.13 -19.65
N ASP A 298 -6.33 -1.42 -19.47
CA ASP A 298 -7.35 -2.43 -19.74
C ASP A 298 -8.49 -2.39 -18.70
N THR A 299 -9.50 -3.22 -18.90
CA THR A 299 -10.72 -3.22 -18.07
C THR A 299 -10.49 -3.64 -16.62
N ASN A 300 -9.34 -4.19 -16.25
CA ASN A 300 -9.04 -4.53 -14.87
C ASN A 300 -9.07 -3.31 -13.96
N ILE A 301 -8.69 -2.13 -14.48
CA ILE A 301 -8.72 -0.88 -13.72
C ILE A 301 -10.12 -0.51 -13.21
N LYS A 302 -11.18 -1.03 -13.86
CA LYS A 302 -12.57 -0.84 -13.40
C LYS A 302 -12.76 -1.30 -11.97
N LEU A 303 -12.12 -2.39 -11.55
CA LEU A 303 -12.23 -2.92 -10.19
C LEU A 303 -11.77 -1.91 -9.13
N LEU A 304 -10.70 -1.17 -9.42
CA LEU A 304 -10.20 -0.12 -8.54
C LEU A 304 -11.12 1.10 -8.52
N ASN A 305 -11.70 1.44 -9.68
CA ASN A 305 -12.67 2.51 -9.83
C ASN A 305 -13.98 2.19 -9.10
N ASP A 306 -14.49 0.96 -9.23
CA ASP A 306 -15.66 0.46 -8.50
C ASP A 306 -15.46 0.59 -6.99
N TYR A 307 -14.27 0.18 -6.52
CA TYR A 307 -13.94 0.25 -5.10
C TYR A 307 -13.97 1.68 -4.57
N SER A 308 -13.45 2.66 -5.31
CA SER A 308 -13.47 4.06 -4.89
C SER A 308 -14.90 4.59 -4.77
N ILE A 309 -15.77 4.26 -5.74
CA ILE A 309 -17.18 4.65 -5.70
C ILE A 309 -17.90 4.01 -4.52
N LEU A 310 -17.71 2.70 -4.33
CA LEU A 310 -18.33 1.96 -3.23
C LEU A 310 -17.82 2.41 -1.86
N SER A 311 -16.55 2.81 -1.75
CA SER A 311 -15.99 3.38 -0.53
C SER A 311 -16.67 4.69 -0.15
N GLY A 312 -17.04 5.52 -1.12
CA GLY A 312 -17.83 6.72 -0.91
C GLY A 312 -19.21 6.39 -0.33
N ALA A 313 -19.96 5.51 -0.98
CA ALA A 313 -21.25 5.05 -0.49
C ALA A 313 -21.17 4.46 0.92
N PHE A 314 -20.16 3.64 1.19
CA PHE A 314 -19.93 3.03 2.49
C PHE A 314 -19.60 4.06 3.57
N SER A 315 -18.89 5.14 3.23
CA SER A 315 -18.51 6.18 4.18
C SER A 315 -19.69 6.97 4.74
N GLN A 316 -20.81 7.01 4.03
CA GLN A 316 -22.04 7.68 4.45
C GLN A 316 -22.60 7.18 5.78
N ARG A 317 -22.37 5.91 6.14
CA ARG A 317 -22.80 5.33 7.43
C ARG A 317 -22.19 6.00 8.65
N PHE A 318 -21.11 6.76 8.47
CA PHE A 318 -20.46 7.52 9.53
C PHE A 318 -20.95 8.97 9.61
N SER A 319 -21.97 9.32 8.83
CA SER A 319 -22.59 10.65 8.80
C SER A 319 -24.05 10.58 9.20
N ASP A 320 -24.47 11.37 10.17
CA ASP A 320 -25.86 11.45 10.61
C ASP A 320 -26.77 12.15 9.58
N LYS A 321 -26.17 12.86 8.60
CA LYS A 321 -26.89 13.68 7.63
C LYS A 321 -26.76 13.23 6.17
N GLY A 322 -26.04 12.13 5.91
CA GLY A 322 -25.89 11.61 4.55
C GLY A 322 -24.70 12.16 3.76
N ALA A 323 -23.81 12.91 4.40
CA ALA A 323 -22.53 13.32 3.80
C ALA A 323 -21.64 12.12 3.52
N ILE A 324 -20.81 12.20 2.47
CA ILE A 324 -19.70 11.27 2.24
C ILE A 324 -18.41 11.88 2.78
N ARG A 325 -17.50 11.05 3.23
CA ARG A 325 -16.16 11.50 3.61
C ARG A 325 -15.33 11.80 2.36
N GLY A 326 -14.52 12.81 2.42
CA GLY A 326 -13.60 13.15 1.32
C GLY A 326 -12.43 12.18 1.22
N ARG A 327 -12.08 11.52 2.33
CA ARG A 327 -11.00 10.53 2.42
C ARG A 327 -11.53 9.16 2.80
N HIS A 328 -10.74 8.13 2.56
CA HIS A 328 -11.02 6.78 3.03
C HIS A 328 -11.31 6.81 4.55
N PRO A 329 -12.22 5.97 5.09
CA PRO A 329 -12.68 5.98 6.48
C PRO A 329 -11.60 5.66 7.53
N THR A 330 -10.33 5.88 7.20
CA THR A 330 -9.18 5.67 8.09
C THR A 330 -8.91 6.82 9.05
N ASP A 331 -9.54 7.98 8.87
CA ASP A 331 -9.40 9.15 9.78
C ASP A 331 -10.00 8.94 11.18
N TYR A 332 -10.24 7.69 11.55
CA TYR A 332 -10.85 7.36 12.84
C TYR A 332 -9.99 7.78 14.05
N HIS A 333 -8.67 7.89 13.88
CA HIS A 333 -7.78 8.32 14.95
C HIS A 333 -7.91 9.80 15.32
N LEU A 334 -8.38 10.63 14.40
CA LEU A 334 -8.65 12.05 14.66
C LEU A 334 -10.04 12.28 15.29
N GLY A 335 -10.80 11.21 15.50
CA GLY A 335 -12.15 11.23 16.05
C GLY A 335 -13.23 11.69 15.05
N PRO A 336 -14.51 11.50 15.37
CA PRO A 336 -15.61 11.81 14.47
C PRO A 336 -15.75 13.31 14.12
N LYS A 337 -15.06 14.18 14.87
CA LYS A 337 -15.10 15.64 14.65
C LYS A 337 -14.10 16.14 13.60
N THR A 338 -13.15 15.32 13.16
CA THR A 338 -12.05 15.73 12.26
C THR A 338 -12.09 15.02 10.91
N SER A 339 -13.12 14.20 10.64
CA SER A 339 -13.31 13.63 9.31
C SER A 339 -13.48 14.77 8.31
N ALA A 340 -12.54 14.87 7.38
CA ALA A 340 -12.53 15.89 6.36
C ALA A 340 -13.74 15.69 5.43
N TYR A 341 -14.85 16.35 5.75
CA TYR A 341 -15.92 16.56 4.78
C TYR A 341 -15.43 17.67 3.85
N ILE A 342 -14.96 17.30 2.68
CA ILE A 342 -14.53 18.22 1.64
C ILE A 342 -15.71 18.40 0.70
N PRO A 343 -16.41 19.55 0.71
CA PRO A 343 -17.70 19.69 0.04
C PRO A 343 -17.64 19.46 -1.47
N ASP A 344 -16.63 20.01 -2.14
CA ASP A 344 -16.39 19.83 -3.57
C ASP A 344 -16.09 18.38 -3.92
N TYR A 345 -15.32 17.65 -3.10
CA TYR A 345 -15.05 16.23 -3.31
C TYR A 345 -16.30 15.38 -3.23
N GLN A 346 -17.24 15.73 -2.36
CA GLN A 346 -18.52 15.04 -2.28
C GLN A 346 -19.35 15.23 -3.56
N LEU A 347 -19.35 16.43 -4.13
CA LEU A 347 -20.01 16.71 -5.43
C LEU A 347 -19.26 16.01 -6.59
N GLU A 348 -17.96 15.96 -6.54
CA GLU A 348 -17.13 15.21 -7.48
C GLU A 348 -17.44 13.69 -7.50
N TRP A 349 -17.89 13.12 -6.39
CA TRP A 349 -18.33 11.73 -6.33
C TRP A 349 -19.54 11.45 -7.22
N ILE A 350 -20.47 12.39 -7.31
CA ILE A 350 -21.63 12.29 -8.20
C ILE A 350 -21.16 12.25 -9.66
N LEU A 351 -20.21 13.12 -10.01
CA LEU A 351 -19.63 13.16 -11.34
C LEU A 351 -18.80 11.91 -11.63
N MET A 352 -18.12 11.36 -10.64
CA MET A 352 -17.36 10.11 -10.74
C MET A 352 -18.28 8.93 -11.10
N ILE A 353 -19.47 8.81 -10.48
CA ILE A 353 -20.46 7.79 -10.80
C ILE A 353 -20.94 7.96 -12.25
N LYS A 354 -21.25 9.21 -12.68
CA LYS A 354 -21.64 9.49 -14.06
C LYS A 354 -20.57 9.08 -15.05
N GLU A 355 -19.32 9.46 -14.82
CA GLU A 355 -18.19 9.14 -15.70
C GLU A 355 -17.92 7.63 -15.75
N HIS A 356 -17.98 6.95 -14.61
CA HIS A 356 -17.89 5.50 -14.54
C HIS A 356 -18.95 4.84 -15.44
N TYR A 357 -20.20 5.29 -15.33
CA TYR A 357 -21.28 4.79 -16.19
C TYR A 357 -21.01 5.08 -17.69
N MET A 358 -20.50 6.25 -18.01
CA MET A 358 -20.14 6.59 -19.41
C MET A 358 -19.08 5.67 -19.99
N PHE A 359 -18.06 5.31 -19.22
CA PHE A 359 -16.97 4.44 -19.67
C PHE A 359 -17.35 2.95 -19.67
N TYR A 360 -18.03 2.47 -18.62
CA TYR A 360 -18.20 1.04 -18.41
C TYR A 360 -19.63 0.54 -18.60
N LYS A 361 -20.63 1.44 -18.73
CA LYS A 361 -22.06 1.10 -18.84
C LYS A 361 -22.60 0.22 -17.72
N ASP A 362 -21.98 0.30 -16.53
CA ASP A 362 -22.33 -0.50 -15.38
C ASP A 362 -23.55 0.05 -14.65
N GLN A 363 -24.73 -0.42 -15.08
CA GLN A 363 -26.01 -0.06 -14.46
C GLN A 363 -26.15 -0.65 -13.06
N GLU A 364 -25.52 -1.78 -12.79
CA GLU A 364 -25.64 -2.45 -11.49
C GLU A 364 -24.94 -1.64 -10.40
N LEU A 365 -23.71 -1.17 -10.65
CA LEU A 365 -23.03 -0.28 -9.72
C LEU A 365 -23.84 0.99 -9.46
N VAL A 366 -24.38 1.63 -10.52
CA VAL A 366 -25.21 2.83 -10.37
C VAL A 366 -26.43 2.52 -9.51
N ARG A 367 -27.13 1.41 -9.76
CA ARG A 367 -28.33 1.00 -8.99
C ARG A 367 -27.98 0.79 -7.51
N GLN A 368 -26.83 0.18 -7.24
CA GLN A 368 -26.34 -0.10 -5.90
C GLN A 368 -26.08 1.21 -5.10
N VAL A 369 -25.46 2.22 -5.71
CA VAL A 369 -25.09 3.47 -5.03
C VAL A 369 -26.15 4.58 -5.15
N TYR A 370 -27.20 4.39 -5.92
CA TYR A 370 -28.24 5.40 -6.15
C TYR A 370 -28.94 5.87 -4.86
N PRO A 371 -29.27 5.01 -3.89
CA PRO A 371 -29.79 5.46 -2.60
C PRO A 371 -28.85 6.43 -1.87
N ASN A 372 -27.54 6.15 -1.92
CA ASN A 372 -26.50 6.97 -1.30
C ASN A 372 -26.39 8.34 -2.00
N LEU A 373 -26.49 8.35 -3.33
CA LEU A 373 -26.49 9.58 -4.12
C LEU A 373 -27.66 10.49 -3.72
N LYS A 374 -28.87 9.93 -3.55
CA LYS A 374 -30.04 10.70 -3.10
C LYS A 374 -29.86 11.27 -1.69
N LEU A 375 -29.25 10.51 -0.79
CA LEU A 375 -28.94 11.00 0.56
C LEU A 375 -27.95 12.15 0.54
N LEU A 376 -26.92 12.06 -0.32
CA LEU A 376 -25.95 13.13 -0.49
C LEU A 376 -26.56 14.40 -1.04
N LEU A 377 -27.46 14.32 -2.03
CA LEU A 377 -28.16 15.48 -2.55
C LEU A 377 -29.01 16.15 -1.47
N LYS A 378 -29.76 15.37 -0.68
CA LYS A 378 -30.52 15.90 0.46
C LYS A 378 -29.64 16.57 1.51
N TYR A 379 -28.43 16.05 1.74
CA TYR A 379 -27.46 16.69 2.60
C TYR A 379 -27.12 18.10 2.10
N PHE A 380 -26.84 18.28 0.81
CA PHE A 380 -26.56 19.59 0.23
C PHE A 380 -27.78 20.50 0.20
N GLU A 381 -28.98 19.98 -0.12
CA GLU A 381 -30.25 20.75 -0.06
C GLU A 381 -30.45 21.39 1.32
N SER A 382 -29.97 20.72 2.41
CA SER A 382 -30.09 21.25 3.77
C SER A 382 -29.22 22.48 4.04
N TYR A 383 -28.28 22.81 3.15
CA TYR A 383 -27.40 23.97 3.21
C TYR A 383 -27.75 25.04 2.16
N GLU A 384 -28.83 24.85 1.40
CA GLU A 384 -29.29 25.84 0.45
C GLU A 384 -29.81 27.10 1.19
N SER A 385 -29.32 28.26 0.78
CA SER A 385 -29.77 29.55 1.33
C SER A 385 -30.97 30.06 0.56
N ASP A 386 -32.08 30.31 1.27
CA ASP A 386 -33.30 30.85 0.70
C ASP A 386 -33.11 32.23 0.00
N GLU A 387 -32.11 33.00 0.46
CA GLU A 387 -31.87 34.35 -0.09
C GLU A 387 -31.08 34.33 -1.42
N ARG A 388 -30.27 33.32 -1.68
CA ARG A 388 -29.33 33.29 -2.80
C ARG A 388 -29.46 32.11 -3.74
N ASN A 389 -30.26 31.10 -3.38
CA ASN A 389 -30.32 29.80 -4.06
C ASN A 389 -28.91 29.17 -4.23
N LEU A 390 -28.04 29.37 -3.27
CA LEU A 390 -26.67 28.84 -3.22
C LEU A 390 -26.47 28.08 -1.91
N LEU A 391 -25.52 27.16 -1.95
CA LEU A 391 -25.07 26.48 -0.73
C LEU A 391 -24.38 27.51 0.18
N GLY A 392 -24.83 27.63 1.40
CA GLY A 392 -24.36 28.58 2.39
C GLY A 392 -23.36 27.99 3.38
#